data_fcd2505659301bf6c51362d4a1e77408
#
_entry.id   fcd2505659301bf6c51362d4a1e77408
#
_cell.length_a   1.000
_cell.length_b   1.000
_cell.length_c   1.000
_cell.angle_alpha   90.00
_cell.angle_beta   90.00
_cell.angle_gamma   90.00
#
_symmetry.space_group_name_H-M   'P 1'
#
loop_
_entity.id
_entity.type
_entity.pdbx_description
1 polymer ?
#
loop_
_entity_poly.entity_id
_entity_poly.type
_entity_poly.pdbx_seq_one_letter_code
_entity_poly.pdbx_strand_id
1 'polypeptide(L)'
;MKNIRELVLILLSAGILMLVMGSAGESAKRTRCMGNLKKLYGMTLSYENDHGGLPPVTIPAKPLWKFWSHCLRPYSTDKLDFCCPADKRNEYMFKPESPLFCPVVQSAASYGMNYFLTARSAGRAGAPEPGLRFLKNPAGVVLFGDSRGPYMLPPRFWQHEKDFRHENERANFVFADGHVEFLRQNDFGTTAPDGSFVTDFSKWHWN
;
A
#
# COMPACT_ATOMS: atom_id res chain seq x y z
N MET A 1 38.81 -34.93 18.85
CA MET A 1 38.56 -33.49 19.14
C MET A 1 38.59 -32.60 17.88
N LYS A 2 39.37 -32.89 16.82
CA LYS A 2 39.33 -32.15 15.53
C LYS A 2 37.94 -32.12 14.90
N ASN A 3 37.25 -33.25 14.86
CA ASN A 3 35.93 -33.37 14.18
C ASN A 3 34.80 -32.56 14.84
N ILE A 4 34.86 -32.31 16.14
CA ILE A 4 33.84 -31.51 16.84
C ILE A 4 33.99 -30.03 16.49
N ARG A 5 35.21 -29.51 16.39
CA ARG A 5 35.45 -28.11 15.99
C ARG A 5 35.01 -27.85 14.56
N GLU A 6 35.30 -28.77 13.64
CA GLU A 6 34.84 -28.67 12.26
C GLU A 6 33.33 -28.70 12.15
N LEU A 7 32.67 -29.60 12.92
CA LEU A 7 31.21 -29.67 12.95
C LEU A 7 30.59 -28.37 13.49
N VAL A 8 31.13 -27.79 14.54
CA VAL A 8 30.68 -26.53 15.11
C VAL A 8 30.84 -25.38 14.08
N LEU A 9 31.97 -25.32 13.37
CA LEU A 9 32.17 -24.30 12.34
C LEU A 9 31.19 -24.43 11.16
N ILE A 10 30.90 -25.67 10.75
CA ILE A 10 29.89 -25.91 9.68
C ILE A 10 28.51 -25.49 10.14
N LEU A 11 28.10 -25.81 11.35
CA LEU A 11 26.79 -25.41 11.88
C LEU A 11 26.67 -23.89 12.04
N LEU A 12 27.72 -23.21 12.49
CA LEU A 12 27.75 -21.76 12.62
C LEU A 12 27.69 -21.09 11.24
N SER A 13 28.45 -21.58 10.25
CA SER A 13 28.40 -21.03 8.90
C SER A 13 27.05 -21.25 8.21
N ALA A 14 26.44 -22.42 8.39
CA ALA A 14 25.08 -22.69 7.90
C ALA A 14 24.03 -21.79 8.56
N GLY A 15 24.14 -21.55 9.86
CA GLY A 15 23.27 -20.64 10.61
C GLY A 15 23.37 -19.20 10.10
N ILE A 16 24.58 -18.70 9.91
CA ILE A 16 24.81 -17.35 9.36
C ILE A 16 24.24 -17.25 7.93
N LEU A 17 24.48 -18.27 7.09
CA LEU A 17 23.95 -18.28 5.72
C LEU A 17 22.43 -18.23 5.69
N MET A 18 21.74 -18.99 6.56
CA MET A 18 20.28 -18.95 6.64
C MET A 18 19.74 -17.58 7.08
N LEU A 19 20.41 -16.91 8.02
CA LEU A 19 20.02 -15.56 8.45
C LEU A 19 20.17 -14.54 7.30
N VAL A 20 21.27 -14.60 6.55
CA VAL A 20 21.50 -13.71 5.39
C VAL A 20 20.49 -13.96 4.28
N MET A 21 20.17 -15.21 3.99
CA MET A 21 19.16 -15.55 2.96
C MET A 21 17.75 -15.11 3.36
N GLY A 22 17.39 -15.21 4.64
CA GLY A 22 16.10 -14.72 5.16
C GLY A 22 15.93 -13.22 5.00
N SER A 23 16.94 -12.44 5.35
CA SER A 23 16.90 -10.98 5.23
C SER A 23 16.88 -10.51 3.77
N ALA A 24 17.60 -11.18 2.89
CA ALA A 24 17.59 -10.89 1.44
C ALA A 24 16.19 -11.13 0.84
N GLY A 25 15.48 -12.18 1.29
CA GLY A 25 14.12 -12.48 0.83
C GLY A 25 13.11 -11.38 1.20
N GLU A 26 13.15 -10.85 2.42
CA GLU A 26 12.25 -9.77 2.84
C GLU A 26 12.58 -8.46 2.11
N SER A 27 13.86 -8.13 1.93
CA SER A 27 14.29 -6.96 1.16
C SER A 27 13.82 -7.04 -0.30
N ALA A 28 13.89 -8.21 -0.93
CA ALA A 28 13.37 -8.42 -2.29
C ALA A 28 11.85 -8.22 -2.37
N LYS A 29 11.09 -8.72 -1.39
CA LYS A 29 9.63 -8.50 -1.31
C LYS A 29 9.30 -7.01 -1.17
N ARG A 30 10.02 -6.28 -0.31
CA ARG A 30 9.89 -4.84 -0.13
C ARG A 30 10.14 -4.10 -1.45
N THR A 31 11.25 -4.39 -2.10
CA THR A 31 11.63 -3.75 -3.38
C THR A 31 10.56 -3.97 -4.45
N ARG A 32 10.02 -5.18 -4.56
CA ARG A 32 8.93 -5.48 -5.49
C ARG A 32 7.65 -4.72 -5.13
N CYS A 33 7.31 -4.63 -3.84
CA CYS A 33 6.18 -3.84 -3.36
C CYS A 33 6.33 -2.36 -3.74
N MET A 34 7.52 -1.76 -3.52
CA MET A 34 7.81 -0.39 -3.94
C MET A 34 7.65 -0.21 -5.46
N GLY A 35 8.10 -1.19 -6.25
CA GLY A 35 7.93 -1.21 -7.70
C GLY A 35 6.46 -1.24 -8.13
N ASN A 36 5.64 -2.04 -7.45
CA ASN A 36 4.20 -2.10 -7.69
C ASN A 36 3.51 -0.75 -7.38
N LEU A 37 3.87 -0.10 -6.27
CA LEU A 37 3.34 1.23 -5.92
C LEU A 37 3.71 2.28 -6.98
N LYS A 38 4.93 2.26 -7.51
CA LYS A 38 5.32 3.14 -8.64
C LYS A 38 4.50 2.87 -9.90
N LYS A 39 4.18 1.61 -10.19
CA LYS A 39 3.30 1.26 -11.31
C LYS A 39 1.87 1.77 -11.07
N LEU A 40 1.33 1.62 -9.87
CA LEU A 40 0.01 2.18 -9.52
C LEU A 40 -0.03 3.69 -9.70
N TYR A 41 1.04 4.40 -9.32
CA TYR A 41 1.17 5.83 -9.62
C TYR A 41 1.14 6.11 -11.12
N GLY A 42 1.92 5.39 -11.94
CA GLY A 42 1.90 5.54 -13.40
C GLY A 42 0.52 5.27 -14.02
N MET A 43 -0.17 4.21 -13.55
CA MET A 43 -1.54 3.91 -13.97
C MET A 43 -2.51 5.03 -13.60
N THR A 44 -2.32 5.66 -12.43
CA THR A 44 -3.14 6.79 -11.99
C THR A 44 -2.95 8.01 -12.87
N LEU A 45 -1.72 8.31 -13.28
CA LEU A 45 -1.45 9.40 -14.25
C LEU A 45 -2.11 9.13 -15.60
N SER A 46 -2.05 7.88 -16.09
CA SER A 46 -2.70 7.50 -17.35
C SER A 46 -4.22 7.64 -17.23
N TYR A 47 -4.81 7.20 -16.12
CA TYR A 47 -6.22 7.37 -15.84
C TYR A 47 -6.61 8.86 -15.76
N GLU A 48 -5.83 9.69 -15.05
CA GLU A 48 -6.06 11.12 -14.91
C GLU A 48 -6.02 11.82 -16.29
N ASN A 49 -5.09 11.43 -17.14
CA ASN A 49 -4.99 11.96 -18.49
C ASN A 49 -6.25 11.67 -19.33
N ASP A 50 -6.78 10.45 -19.22
CA ASP A 50 -7.94 10.01 -20.02
C ASP A 50 -9.28 10.51 -19.45
N HIS A 51 -9.38 10.72 -18.13
CA HIS A 51 -10.64 11.03 -17.45
C HIS A 51 -10.69 12.42 -16.81
N GLY A 52 -9.57 13.14 -16.79
CA GLY A 52 -9.47 14.51 -16.26
C GLY A 52 -9.36 14.62 -14.74
N GLY A 53 -9.27 13.50 -14.00
CA GLY A 53 -9.15 13.47 -12.55
C GLY A 53 -8.79 12.08 -11.99
N LEU A 54 -8.63 11.99 -10.67
CA LEU A 54 -8.28 10.74 -10.00
C LEU A 54 -9.38 9.67 -10.12
N PRO A 55 -9.01 8.37 -10.09
CA PRO A 55 -10.00 7.32 -9.96
C PRO A 55 -10.73 7.44 -8.62
N PRO A 56 -12.06 7.29 -8.59
CA PRO A 56 -12.81 7.33 -7.34
C PRO A 56 -12.40 6.16 -6.44
N VAL A 57 -12.18 6.44 -5.15
CA VAL A 57 -11.79 5.39 -4.18
C VAL A 57 -12.83 4.29 -4.12
N THR A 58 -14.12 4.66 -4.14
CA THR A 58 -15.25 3.74 -4.15
C THR A 58 -16.28 4.13 -5.18
N ILE A 59 -16.85 3.15 -5.88
CA ILE A 59 -17.91 3.33 -6.85
C ILE A 59 -19.10 2.50 -6.41
N PRO A 60 -20.26 3.11 -6.12
CA PRO A 60 -21.49 2.35 -5.88
C PRO A 60 -21.86 1.56 -7.14
N ALA A 61 -21.87 0.26 -7.05
CA ALA A 61 -22.26 -0.64 -8.13
C ALA A 61 -23.05 -1.82 -7.56
N LYS A 62 -24.16 -2.20 -8.22
CA LYS A 62 -24.90 -3.40 -7.84
C LYS A 62 -24.34 -4.60 -8.61
N PRO A 63 -24.20 -5.79 -7.98
CA PRO A 63 -24.51 -6.10 -6.57
C PRO A 63 -23.38 -5.75 -5.59
N LEU A 64 -22.18 -5.36 -6.04
CA LEU A 64 -21.00 -5.14 -5.21
C LEU A 64 -20.39 -3.76 -5.48
N TRP A 65 -19.78 -3.19 -4.44
CA TRP A 65 -18.96 -1.99 -4.58
C TRP A 65 -17.76 -2.25 -5.47
N LYS A 66 -17.47 -1.30 -6.37
CA LYS A 66 -16.19 -1.25 -7.09
C LYS A 66 -15.27 -0.24 -6.41
N PHE A 67 -13.99 -0.40 -6.62
CA PHE A 67 -12.96 0.44 -6.03
C PHE A 67 -12.02 0.99 -7.12
N TRP A 68 -11.17 1.92 -6.76
CA TRP A 68 -10.16 2.53 -7.62
C TRP A 68 -9.41 1.51 -8.51
N SER A 69 -9.13 0.32 -8.00
CA SER A 69 -8.43 -0.73 -8.73
C SER A 69 -9.18 -1.24 -9.96
N HIS A 70 -10.52 -1.14 -9.99
CA HIS A 70 -11.29 -1.43 -11.20
C HIS A 70 -11.02 -0.40 -12.29
N CYS A 71 -10.84 0.86 -11.90
CA CYS A 71 -10.51 1.95 -12.83
C CYS A 71 -9.08 1.82 -13.37
N LEU A 72 -8.13 1.38 -12.53
CA LEU A 72 -6.74 1.24 -12.91
C LEU A 72 -6.41 -0.08 -13.62
N ARG A 73 -7.28 -1.08 -13.52
CA ARG A 73 -7.07 -2.41 -14.12
C ARG A 73 -6.79 -2.36 -15.64
N PRO A 74 -7.47 -1.54 -16.46
CA PRO A 74 -7.18 -1.44 -17.89
C PRO A 74 -5.77 -0.95 -18.23
N TYR A 75 -5.13 -0.23 -17.30
CA TYR A 75 -3.78 0.33 -17.46
C TYR A 75 -2.68 -0.62 -16.98
N SER A 76 -3.04 -1.76 -16.38
CA SER A 76 -2.09 -2.76 -15.89
C SER A 76 -1.92 -3.91 -16.88
N THR A 77 -0.68 -4.31 -17.08
CA THR A 77 -0.32 -5.50 -17.87
C THR A 77 -0.24 -6.78 -17.01
N ASP A 78 -0.15 -6.65 -15.68
CA ASP A 78 0.01 -7.76 -14.76
C ASP A 78 -0.92 -7.63 -13.53
N LYS A 79 -1.71 -8.68 -13.25
CA LYS A 79 -2.54 -8.75 -12.05
C LYS A 79 -1.74 -8.62 -10.76
N LEU A 80 -0.48 -9.06 -10.77
CA LEU A 80 0.42 -8.99 -9.63
C LEU A 80 0.84 -7.56 -9.25
N ASP A 81 0.59 -6.57 -10.12
CA ASP A 81 0.84 -5.15 -9.81
C ASP A 81 -0.01 -4.65 -8.63
N PHE A 82 -1.14 -5.32 -8.35
CA PHE A 82 -2.02 -5.01 -7.22
C PHE A 82 -1.72 -5.82 -5.95
N CYS A 83 -0.68 -6.65 -5.98
CA CYS A 83 -0.38 -7.62 -4.93
C CYS A 83 0.99 -7.36 -4.29
N CYS A 84 1.03 -7.13 -2.97
CA CYS A 84 2.28 -7.10 -2.24
C CYS A 84 2.76 -8.53 -1.94
N PRO A 85 4.01 -8.91 -2.31
CA PRO A 85 4.53 -10.26 -2.04
C PRO A 85 4.66 -10.61 -0.56
N ALA A 86 4.69 -9.61 0.31
CA ALA A 86 4.72 -9.80 1.77
C ALA A 86 3.33 -9.95 2.39
N ASP A 87 2.26 -9.76 1.63
CA ASP A 87 0.89 -9.89 2.12
C ASP A 87 0.51 -11.37 2.32
N LYS A 88 0.36 -11.78 3.57
CA LYS A 88 0.04 -13.16 3.96
C LYS A 88 -1.42 -13.36 4.35
N ARG A 89 -2.28 -12.38 4.10
CA ARG A 89 -3.68 -12.45 4.51
C ARG A 89 -4.44 -13.48 3.71
N ASN A 90 -5.21 -14.31 4.39
CA ASN A 90 -6.20 -15.24 3.83
C ASN A 90 -7.62 -14.68 3.98
N GLU A 91 -7.82 -13.36 3.86
CA GLU A 91 -9.12 -12.76 4.09
C GLU A 91 -10.01 -12.87 2.85
N TYR A 92 -11.20 -13.40 3.05
CA TYR A 92 -12.19 -13.81 2.06
C TYR A 92 -13.13 -12.68 1.59
N MET A 93 -12.71 -11.43 1.64
CA MET A 93 -13.61 -10.31 1.29
C MET A 93 -14.02 -10.27 -0.18
N PHE A 94 -13.22 -10.89 -1.06
CA PHE A 94 -13.49 -10.87 -2.51
C PHE A 94 -13.32 -12.27 -3.11
N LYS A 95 -14.25 -12.62 -4.00
CA LYS A 95 -14.18 -13.88 -4.73
C LYS A 95 -13.06 -13.88 -5.76
N PRO A 96 -12.53 -15.06 -6.17
CA PRO A 96 -11.47 -15.17 -7.18
C PRO A 96 -11.80 -14.48 -8.52
N GLU A 97 -13.08 -14.34 -8.86
CA GLU A 97 -13.54 -13.66 -10.07
C GLU A 97 -13.48 -12.14 -9.98
N SER A 98 -13.29 -11.58 -8.77
CA SER A 98 -13.17 -10.14 -8.59
C SER A 98 -11.89 -9.62 -9.24
N PRO A 99 -11.95 -8.51 -10.01
CA PRO A 99 -10.73 -7.85 -10.51
C PRO A 99 -9.83 -7.31 -9.40
N LEU A 100 -10.34 -7.25 -8.15
CA LEU A 100 -9.56 -6.90 -6.96
C LEU A 100 -8.84 -8.10 -6.34
N PHE A 101 -9.20 -9.31 -6.78
CA PHE A 101 -8.61 -10.51 -6.24
C PHE A 101 -7.11 -10.56 -6.53
N CYS A 102 -6.31 -10.65 -5.48
CA CYS A 102 -4.88 -10.90 -5.58
C CYS A 102 -4.65 -12.42 -5.58
N PRO A 103 -4.17 -13.01 -6.67
CA PRO A 103 -4.00 -14.47 -6.76
C PRO A 103 -2.96 -15.00 -5.77
N VAL A 104 -2.04 -14.15 -5.29
CA VAL A 104 -0.99 -14.55 -4.32
C VAL A 104 -1.58 -14.75 -2.93
N VAL A 105 -2.46 -13.84 -2.49
CA VAL A 105 -3.03 -13.85 -1.13
C VAL A 105 -4.50 -14.26 -1.11
N GLN A 106 -5.06 -14.60 -2.25
CA GLN A 106 -6.47 -14.99 -2.41
C GLN A 106 -7.44 -13.97 -1.77
N SER A 107 -7.12 -12.68 -1.86
CA SER A 107 -7.91 -11.60 -1.28
C SER A 107 -7.92 -10.35 -2.18
N ALA A 108 -8.46 -9.24 -1.68
CA ALA A 108 -8.42 -7.93 -2.31
C ALA A 108 -6.99 -7.44 -2.56
N ALA A 109 -6.85 -6.39 -3.35
CA ALA A 109 -5.57 -5.71 -3.56
C ALA A 109 -4.85 -5.43 -2.23
N SER A 110 -3.54 -5.60 -2.24
CA SER A 110 -2.69 -5.39 -1.06
C SER A 110 -2.42 -3.92 -0.76
N TYR A 111 -2.96 -3.02 -1.57
CA TYR A 111 -2.76 -1.58 -1.47
C TYR A 111 -4.09 -0.86 -1.29
N GLY A 112 -4.07 0.23 -0.52
CA GLY A 112 -5.19 1.15 -0.36
C GLY A 112 -4.88 2.50 -0.99
N MET A 113 -5.90 3.15 -1.55
CA MET A 113 -5.83 4.54 -2.01
C MET A 113 -6.22 5.49 -0.88
N ASN A 114 -5.57 6.64 -0.80
CA ASN A 114 -5.93 7.68 0.16
C ASN A 114 -7.37 8.15 -0.06
N TYR A 115 -8.22 7.89 0.93
CA TYR A 115 -9.65 8.17 0.86
C TYR A 115 -9.96 9.66 0.66
N PHE A 116 -9.15 10.54 1.23
CA PHE A 116 -9.39 12.00 1.21
C PHE A 116 -9.01 12.69 -0.10
N LEU A 117 -8.39 11.97 -1.04
CA LEU A 117 -8.01 12.54 -2.33
C LEU A 117 -9.13 12.52 -3.37
N THR A 118 -10.34 12.09 -3.01
CA THR A 118 -11.44 12.02 -3.96
C THR A 118 -12.60 12.91 -3.56
N ALA A 119 -13.33 13.44 -4.54
CA ALA A 119 -14.43 14.37 -4.32
C ALA A 119 -15.59 13.75 -3.51
N ARG A 120 -15.80 12.45 -3.63
CA ARG A 120 -16.85 11.73 -2.90
C ARG A 120 -16.58 11.70 -1.40
N SER A 121 -15.33 11.54 -0.98
CA SER A 121 -14.94 11.61 0.43
C SER A 121 -15.14 13.00 1.02
N ALA A 122 -15.12 14.04 0.18
CA ALA A 122 -15.41 15.43 0.55
C ALA A 122 -16.91 15.76 0.52
N GLY A 123 -17.81 14.79 0.34
CA GLY A 123 -19.26 15.01 0.27
C GLY A 123 -19.75 15.68 -1.01
N ARG A 124 -18.92 15.76 -2.05
CA ARG A 124 -19.23 16.39 -3.34
C ARG A 124 -19.71 15.35 -4.35
N ALA A 125 -20.83 14.73 -4.08
CA ALA A 125 -21.43 13.77 -5.01
C ALA A 125 -21.68 14.43 -6.39
N GLY A 126 -21.17 13.78 -7.47
CA GLY A 126 -21.36 14.24 -8.85
C GLY A 126 -20.34 15.25 -9.37
N ALA A 127 -19.45 15.78 -8.53
CA ALA A 127 -18.33 16.57 -9.01
C ALA A 127 -17.24 15.66 -9.64
N PRO A 128 -16.52 16.12 -10.68
CA PRO A 128 -15.35 15.41 -11.17
C PRO A 128 -14.30 15.29 -10.07
N GLU A 129 -13.63 14.14 -10.00
CA GLU A 129 -12.54 13.95 -9.04
C GLU A 129 -11.39 14.91 -9.38
N PRO A 130 -10.83 15.64 -8.41
CA PRO A 130 -9.71 16.51 -8.71
C PRO A 130 -8.48 15.67 -9.11
N GLY A 131 -7.63 16.24 -9.95
CA GLY A 131 -6.37 15.60 -10.38
C GLY A 131 -5.19 15.93 -9.46
N LEU A 132 -4.12 15.13 -9.54
CA LEU A 132 -2.89 15.34 -8.75
C LEU A 132 -2.26 16.71 -8.99
N ARG A 133 -2.44 17.28 -10.18
CA ARG A 133 -1.96 18.63 -10.57
C ARG A 133 -2.51 19.77 -9.70
N PHE A 134 -3.60 19.56 -9.00
CA PHE A 134 -4.20 20.57 -8.12
C PHE A 134 -3.67 20.53 -6.68
N LEU A 135 -2.84 19.53 -6.34
CA LEU A 135 -2.18 19.47 -5.05
C LEU A 135 -1.08 20.53 -4.97
N LYS A 136 -1.09 21.32 -3.90
CA LYS A 136 -0.05 22.33 -3.65
C LYS A 136 1.29 21.71 -3.23
N ASN A 137 1.23 20.59 -2.52
CA ASN A 137 2.41 19.85 -2.04
C ASN A 137 2.27 18.36 -2.32
N PRO A 138 2.40 17.91 -3.60
CA PRO A 138 2.22 16.50 -3.94
C PRO A 138 3.26 15.58 -3.27
N ALA A 139 4.47 16.06 -3.01
CA ALA A 139 5.49 15.31 -2.30
C ALA A 139 5.15 15.06 -0.82
N GLY A 140 4.25 15.83 -0.22
CA GLY A 140 3.81 15.66 1.16
C GLY A 140 2.55 14.81 1.30
N VAL A 141 1.87 14.44 0.22
CA VAL A 141 0.56 13.77 0.28
C VAL A 141 0.65 12.33 -0.20
N VAL A 142 0.29 11.39 0.67
CA VAL A 142 0.24 9.96 0.34
C VAL A 142 -0.88 9.70 -0.68
N LEU A 143 -0.57 8.94 -1.74
CA LEU A 143 -1.53 8.50 -2.74
C LEU A 143 -1.98 7.06 -2.52
N PHE A 144 -1.03 6.12 -2.42
CA PHE A 144 -1.28 4.71 -2.09
C PHE A 144 -0.29 4.21 -1.05
N GLY A 145 -0.65 3.13 -0.36
CA GLY A 145 0.27 2.41 0.53
C GLY A 145 -0.17 1.00 0.82
N ASP A 146 0.67 0.25 1.50
CA ASP A 146 0.33 -1.07 2.02
C ASP A 146 -0.90 -0.98 2.92
N SER A 147 -1.94 -1.74 2.61
CA SER A 147 -3.22 -1.68 3.31
C SER A 147 -3.92 -3.03 3.31
N ARG A 148 -4.79 -3.24 4.30
CA ARG A 148 -5.71 -4.38 4.35
C ARG A 148 -7.00 -4.13 3.59
N GLY A 149 -7.33 -2.89 3.35
CA GLY A 149 -8.53 -2.47 2.65
C GLY A 149 -8.21 -1.74 1.34
N PRO A 150 -9.24 -1.50 0.52
CA PRO A 150 -9.09 -0.81 -0.76
C PRO A 150 -8.84 0.69 -0.61
N TYR A 151 -8.98 1.24 0.59
CA TYR A 151 -8.71 2.64 0.88
C TYR A 151 -7.91 2.76 2.18
N MET A 152 -7.23 3.89 2.33
CA MET A 152 -6.51 4.27 3.54
C MET A 152 -7.13 5.52 4.14
N LEU A 153 -7.21 5.52 5.46
CA LEU A 153 -7.58 6.65 6.29
C LEU A 153 -6.35 7.10 7.12
N PRO A 154 -6.35 8.33 7.67
CA PRO A 154 -5.29 8.75 8.59
C PRO A 154 -5.13 7.81 9.78
N PRO A 155 -3.93 7.75 10.41
CA PRO A 155 -3.59 6.76 11.43
C PRO A 155 -4.57 6.59 12.60
N ARG A 156 -5.27 7.64 13.02
CA ARG A 156 -6.27 7.55 14.08
C ARG A 156 -7.44 6.61 13.77
N PHE A 157 -7.66 6.31 12.48
CA PHE A 157 -8.71 5.41 12.01
C PHE A 157 -8.18 4.02 11.66
N TRP A 158 -6.87 3.78 11.80
CA TRP A 158 -6.19 2.56 11.35
C TRP A 158 -6.37 1.33 12.25
N GLN A 159 -7.24 1.34 13.23
CA GLN A 159 -7.42 0.18 14.12
C GLN A 159 -7.70 -1.14 13.37
N HIS A 160 -8.25 -1.04 12.15
CA HIS A 160 -8.61 -2.19 11.32
C HIS A 160 -7.83 -2.30 9.99
N GLU A 161 -7.08 -1.27 9.60
CA GLU A 161 -6.46 -1.16 8.28
C GLU A 161 -4.93 -1.18 8.30
N LYS A 162 -4.32 -1.28 9.50
CA LYS A 162 -2.86 -1.34 9.64
C LYS A 162 -2.29 -2.49 8.86
N ASP A 163 -1.33 -2.21 8.00
CA ASP A 163 -0.56 -3.25 7.39
C ASP A 163 0.92 -2.86 7.20
N PHE A 164 1.57 -2.63 8.35
CA PHE A 164 3.01 -2.48 8.43
C PHE A 164 3.65 -3.87 8.35
N ARG A 165 3.43 -4.53 7.20
CA ARG A 165 3.72 -5.97 6.97
C ARG A 165 5.15 -6.28 6.63
N HIS A 166 5.95 -5.27 6.38
CA HIS A 166 7.36 -5.41 6.07
C HIS A 166 8.22 -5.37 7.33
N GLU A 167 9.52 -5.60 7.16
CA GLU A 167 10.50 -5.63 8.24
C GLU A 167 10.44 -4.39 9.14
N ASN A 168 10.64 -4.58 10.44
CA ASN A 168 10.64 -3.52 11.46
C ASN A 168 9.33 -2.72 11.54
N GLU A 169 8.18 -3.38 11.32
CA GLU A 169 6.85 -2.77 11.37
C GLU A 169 6.75 -1.53 10.47
N ARG A 170 7.18 -1.67 9.23
CA ARG A 170 7.11 -0.63 8.20
C ARG A 170 6.18 -1.03 7.07
N ALA A 171 5.74 -0.02 6.34
CA ALA A 171 4.96 -0.15 5.12
C ALA A 171 5.51 0.78 4.03
N ASN A 172 5.26 0.44 2.77
CA ASN A 172 5.60 1.28 1.65
C ASN A 172 4.43 2.20 1.31
N PHE A 173 4.75 3.44 1.00
CA PHE A 173 3.79 4.45 0.58
C PHE A 173 4.32 5.18 -0.66
N VAL A 174 3.47 5.34 -1.67
CA VAL A 174 3.75 6.23 -2.80
C VAL A 174 3.02 7.55 -2.59
N PHE A 175 3.72 8.64 -2.79
CA PHE A 175 3.20 9.99 -2.67
C PHE A 175 2.65 10.48 -4.01
N ALA A 176 1.95 11.59 -3.98
CA ALA A 176 1.26 12.13 -5.14
C ALA A 176 2.20 12.72 -6.22
N ASP A 177 3.49 12.85 -5.95
CA ASP A 177 4.56 13.16 -6.91
C ASP A 177 5.26 11.90 -7.48
N GLY A 178 4.88 10.71 -7.00
CA GLY A 178 5.37 9.41 -7.44
C GLY A 178 6.61 8.89 -6.69
N HIS A 179 7.17 9.63 -5.73
CA HIS A 179 8.22 9.04 -4.90
C HIS A 179 7.65 8.01 -3.92
N VAL A 180 8.46 7.05 -3.50
CA VAL A 180 8.05 6.00 -2.58
C VAL A 180 8.91 6.04 -1.33
N GLU A 181 8.25 6.04 -0.17
CA GLU A 181 8.90 5.98 1.13
C GLU A 181 8.54 4.69 1.87
N PHE A 182 9.46 4.26 2.73
CA PHE A 182 9.33 3.10 3.61
C PHE A 182 9.21 3.57 5.04
N LEU A 183 7.98 3.70 5.54
CA LEU A 183 7.62 4.44 6.75
C LEU A 183 7.09 3.53 7.85
N ARG A 184 7.25 3.99 9.09
CA ARG A 184 6.59 3.47 10.30
C ARG A 184 5.32 4.27 10.57
N GLN A 185 4.47 3.75 11.46
CA GLN A 185 3.29 4.48 11.90
C GLN A 185 3.63 5.86 12.48
N ASN A 186 4.70 5.96 13.27
CA ASN A 186 5.11 7.20 13.94
C ASN A 186 5.60 8.29 12.97
N ASP A 187 5.90 7.94 11.72
CA ASP A 187 6.27 8.93 10.69
C ASP A 187 5.05 9.73 10.18
N PHE A 188 3.83 9.32 10.58
CA PHE A 188 2.57 10.02 10.27
C PHE A 188 1.99 10.82 11.44
N GLY A 189 2.70 10.94 12.54
CA GLY A 189 2.25 11.64 13.73
C GLY A 189 3.00 11.20 14.97
N THR A 190 2.55 11.65 16.12
CA THR A 190 3.19 11.39 17.41
C THR A 190 2.22 10.72 18.37
N THR A 191 2.76 9.90 19.29
CA THR A 191 1.97 9.39 20.41
C THR A 191 1.99 10.42 21.52
N ALA A 192 0.82 10.91 21.93
CA ALA A 192 0.66 11.83 23.06
C ALA A 192 0.98 11.12 24.39
N PRO A 193 1.22 11.86 25.49
CA PRO A 193 1.53 11.27 26.81
C PRO A 193 0.43 10.36 27.38
N ASP A 194 -0.83 10.55 26.97
CA ASP A 194 -1.97 9.71 27.33
C ASP A 194 -2.08 8.42 26.51
N GLY A 195 -1.11 8.16 25.59
CA GLY A 195 -1.11 7.02 24.69
C GLY A 195 -1.94 7.19 23.41
N SER A 196 -2.65 8.31 23.24
CA SER A 196 -3.38 8.61 22.01
C SER A 196 -2.42 8.96 20.87
N PHE A 197 -2.81 8.62 19.62
CA PHE A 197 -2.00 8.95 18.45
C PHE A 197 -2.52 10.24 17.79
N VAL A 198 -1.66 11.25 17.74
CA VAL A 198 -1.92 12.53 17.08
C VAL A 198 -1.41 12.45 15.64
N THR A 199 -2.33 12.41 14.69
CA THR A 199 -2.02 12.29 13.26
C THR A 199 -1.56 13.61 12.68
N ASP A 200 -0.47 13.58 11.89
CA ASP A 200 -0.14 14.65 10.97
C ASP A 200 -1.06 14.58 9.74
N PHE A 201 -2.09 15.40 9.73
CA PHE A 201 -3.07 15.44 8.66
C PHE A 201 -2.54 16.05 7.35
N SER A 202 -1.40 16.75 7.36
CA SER A 202 -0.82 17.36 6.16
C SER A 202 -0.52 16.34 5.06
N LYS A 203 -0.22 15.09 5.45
CA LYS A 203 0.04 13.97 4.52
C LYS A 203 -1.22 13.34 3.89
N TRP A 204 -2.42 13.82 4.24
CA TRP A 204 -3.67 13.15 3.87
C TRP A 204 -4.67 14.04 3.12
N HIS A 205 -4.50 15.34 3.13
CA HIS A 205 -5.46 16.31 2.60
C HIS A 205 -4.90 17.15 1.45
N TRP A 206 -5.82 17.68 0.67
CA TRP A 206 -5.59 18.76 -0.28
C TRP A 206 -5.26 20.04 0.51
N ASN A 207 -4.00 20.45 0.52
CA ASN A 207 -3.54 21.70 1.13
C ASN A 207 -3.15 22.73 0.07
#